data_427e5761b3e35c2320a5f83e4a5986c7
#
_entry.id   427e5761b3e35c2320a5f83e4a5986c7
#
_cell.length_a   1.000
_cell.length_b   1.000
_cell.length_c   1.000
_cell.angle_alpha   90.00
_cell.angle_beta   90.00
_cell.angle_gamma   90.00
#
_symmetry.space_group_name_H-M   'P 1'
#
loop_
_entity.id
_entity.type
_entity.pdbx_description
1 polymer ?
#
loop_
_entity_poly.entity_id
_entity_poly.type
_entity_poly.pdbx_seq_one_letter_code
_entity_poly.pdbx_strand_id
1 'polypeptide(L)'
;MMDYQTAVRGAFFDIAGVAETPDEVAAQARYLDDGLLFLRDGKIIALLPWQEGEAFLHPLKGYVDLRGKLLLPGFVDTHIHYPQTEMIGAFGEQLLEWLTTYTFPVESQFADAEYAQEIAQFFVNQLISHGTTTALVFCTLHPASVEALFSEALRLNMRLIAGKVMMDRHVPDYLCETAGESYEQTRALIRRWHQRGRLGYAITPRFAPTSTPGLLEAVQRLRAEFPDTWLQTHLSENREEIAWVKQLWPEHARYLDVYHHYQLTGERSVFAHGIHLDDAEWQCLHDTGSAVAFCPTSNLFLGSGLFRLPACWQHQVRMGIGSDVGAGTTFSMLRTLGEAYKVGQLQSYRLRASEAFYHATLGGARALRLEEKIGNFQPGKEADFVVIDPAVTPLQRLRIGRCHDIYEQLFVLMTLGDERNISETWVNGERVWCQD
;
A
#
# COMPACT_ATOMS: atom_id res chain seq x y z
N MET A 1 -0.94 -32.11 -20.45
CA MET A 1 -1.54 -32.08 -19.09
C MET A 1 -1.03 -30.84 -18.39
N MET A 2 -1.89 -30.00 -17.82
CA MET A 2 -1.45 -28.81 -17.09
C MET A 2 -0.72 -29.23 -15.82
N ASP A 3 0.46 -28.66 -15.57
CA ASP A 3 1.26 -28.95 -14.38
C ASP A 3 0.99 -27.91 -13.30
N TYR A 4 0.21 -28.30 -12.29
CA TYR A 4 -0.21 -27.47 -11.16
C TYR A 4 -0.20 -28.29 -9.86
N GLN A 5 -0.24 -27.62 -8.72
CA GLN A 5 -0.33 -28.22 -7.38
C GLN A 5 -1.73 -28.09 -6.80
N THR A 6 -2.32 -26.91 -6.91
CA THR A 6 -3.65 -26.58 -6.36
C THR A 6 -4.49 -25.87 -7.44
N ALA A 7 -5.77 -26.21 -7.51
CA ALA A 7 -6.77 -25.49 -8.29
C ALA A 7 -7.79 -24.86 -7.34
N VAL A 8 -8.13 -23.60 -7.56
CA VAL A 8 -9.11 -22.85 -6.75
C VAL A 8 -10.27 -22.43 -7.65
N ARG A 9 -11.50 -22.83 -7.30
CA ARG A 9 -12.72 -22.48 -8.04
C ARG A 9 -13.48 -21.36 -7.35
N GLY A 10 -13.95 -20.37 -8.10
CA GLY A 10 -14.77 -19.27 -7.60
C GLY A 10 -15.09 -18.25 -8.67
N ALA A 11 -15.66 -17.12 -8.29
CA ALA A 11 -15.77 -15.96 -9.17
C ALA A 11 -14.50 -15.11 -9.05
N PHE A 12 -14.02 -14.56 -10.16
CA PHE A 12 -12.78 -13.78 -10.21
C PHE A 12 -13.01 -12.42 -10.84
N PHE A 13 -12.42 -11.39 -10.24
CA PHE A 13 -12.33 -10.08 -10.86
C PHE A 13 -10.91 -9.52 -10.75
N ASP A 14 -10.37 -9.02 -11.85
CA ASP A 14 -9.12 -8.26 -11.88
C ASP A 14 -9.07 -7.29 -13.08
N ILE A 15 -7.99 -6.49 -13.12
CA ILE A 15 -7.64 -5.68 -14.29
C ILE A 15 -6.47 -6.36 -15.00
N ALA A 16 -6.68 -6.77 -16.25
CA ALA A 16 -5.77 -7.65 -16.96
C ALA A 16 -4.42 -7.00 -17.32
N GLY A 17 -4.34 -5.67 -17.42
CA GLY A 17 -3.11 -4.95 -17.74
C GLY A 17 -3.05 -3.56 -17.13
N VAL A 18 -1.85 -2.97 -17.13
CA VAL A 18 -1.66 -1.58 -16.70
C VAL A 18 -2.43 -0.62 -17.59
N ALA A 19 -2.91 0.47 -17.03
CA ALA A 19 -3.72 1.47 -17.70
C ALA A 19 -3.16 2.87 -17.47
N GLU A 20 -3.34 3.74 -18.46
CA GLU A 20 -2.95 5.16 -18.42
C GLU A 20 -4.18 6.08 -18.28
N THR A 21 -5.38 5.53 -18.40
CA THR A 21 -6.65 6.26 -18.28
C THR A 21 -7.71 5.43 -17.57
N PRO A 22 -8.73 6.07 -16.95
CA PRO A 22 -9.86 5.35 -16.35
C PRO A 22 -10.66 4.50 -17.35
N ASP A 23 -10.70 4.90 -18.63
CA ASP A 23 -11.39 4.13 -19.67
C ASP A 23 -10.61 2.87 -20.07
N GLU A 24 -9.29 2.94 -20.07
CA GLU A 24 -8.45 1.76 -20.26
C GLU A 24 -8.58 0.79 -19.08
N VAL A 25 -8.69 1.27 -17.83
CA VAL A 25 -8.99 0.41 -16.68
C VAL A 25 -10.30 -0.34 -16.91
N ALA A 26 -11.35 0.36 -17.33
CA ALA A 26 -12.64 -0.26 -17.59
C ALA A 26 -12.59 -1.27 -18.75
N ALA A 27 -11.83 -0.97 -19.80
CA ALA A 27 -11.66 -1.86 -20.96
C ALA A 27 -10.85 -3.13 -20.64
N GLN A 28 -9.97 -3.06 -19.64
CA GLN A 28 -9.13 -4.18 -19.19
C GLN A 28 -9.71 -4.94 -17.99
N ALA A 29 -10.87 -4.51 -17.46
CA ALA A 29 -11.55 -5.22 -16.38
C ALA A 29 -12.02 -6.61 -16.85
N ARG A 30 -11.62 -7.65 -16.11
CA ARG A 30 -11.99 -9.04 -16.40
C ARG A 30 -12.80 -9.61 -15.25
N TYR A 31 -13.93 -10.20 -15.58
CA TYR A 31 -14.78 -10.93 -14.65
C TYR A 31 -15.07 -12.34 -15.16
N LEU A 32 -14.85 -13.33 -14.30
CA LEU A 32 -15.28 -14.72 -14.51
C LEU A 32 -16.19 -15.10 -13.35
N ASP A 33 -17.43 -15.39 -13.63
CA ASP A 33 -18.45 -15.80 -12.63
C ASP A 33 -18.21 -17.21 -12.07
N ASP A 34 -17.58 -18.07 -12.86
CA ASP A 34 -17.14 -19.41 -12.46
C ASP A 34 -15.82 -19.74 -13.17
N GLY A 35 -14.72 -19.61 -12.46
CA GLY A 35 -13.36 -19.82 -12.97
C GLY A 35 -12.58 -20.81 -12.14
N LEU A 36 -11.46 -21.25 -12.71
CA LEU A 36 -10.43 -22.08 -12.07
C LEU A 36 -9.08 -21.38 -12.14
N LEU A 37 -8.52 -21.09 -10.98
CA LEU A 37 -7.15 -20.59 -10.82
C LEU A 37 -6.23 -21.76 -10.49
N PHE A 38 -5.26 -22.03 -11.35
CA PHE A 38 -4.25 -23.07 -11.18
C PHE A 38 -2.96 -22.51 -10.62
N LEU A 39 -2.46 -23.10 -9.53
CA LEU A 39 -1.31 -22.64 -8.78
C LEU A 39 -0.21 -23.70 -8.73
N ARG A 40 1.05 -23.25 -8.79
CA ARG A 40 2.24 -24.08 -8.59
C ARG A 40 3.40 -23.25 -8.08
N ASP A 41 4.07 -23.72 -7.02
CA ASP A 41 5.26 -23.10 -6.42
C ASP A 41 5.07 -21.60 -6.13
N GLY A 42 3.91 -21.26 -5.57
CA GLY A 42 3.55 -19.87 -5.24
C GLY A 42 3.19 -18.99 -6.44
N LYS A 43 3.08 -19.58 -7.64
CA LYS A 43 2.81 -18.84 -8.89
C LYS A 43 1.47 -19.24 -9.50
N ILE A 44 0.90 -18.28 -10.22
CA ILE A 44 -0.27 -18.50 -11.07
C ILE A 44 0.20 -19.20 -12.36
N ILE A 45 -0.41 -20.34 -12.65
CA ILE A 45 -0.18 -21.09 -13.90
C ILE A 45 -1.19 -20.67 -14.96
N ALA A 46 -2.46 -20.59 -14.59
CA ALA A 46 -3.54 -20.15 -15.46
C ALA A 46 -4.76 -19.73 -14.62
N LEU A 47 -5.57 -18.83 -15.18
CA LEU A 47 -6.95 -18.59 -14.79
C LEU A 47 -7.83 -18.86 -16.00
N LEU A 48 -8.70 -19.87 -15.91
CA LEU A 48 -9.57 -20.32 -16.99
C LEU A 48 -11.04 -20.29 -16.57
N PRO A 49 -12.01 -20.07 -17.48
CA PRO A 49 -13.40 -20.39 -17.24
C PRO A 49 -13.55 -21.86 -16.82
N TRP A 50 -14.54 -22.16 -15.99
CA TRP A 50 -14.79 -23.53 -15.50
C TRP A 50 -14.83 -24.56 -16.63
N GLN A 51 -15.63 -24.28 -17.69
CA GLN A 51 -15.84 -25.19 -18.81
C GLN A 51 -14.54 -25.55 -19.57
N GLU A 52 -13.53 -24.66 -19.54
CA GLU A 52 -12.23 -24.90 -20.16
C GLU A 52 -11.25 -25.56 -19.18
N GLY A 53 -11.35 -25.19 -17.89
CA GLY A 53 -10.42 -25.60 -16.85
C GLY A 53 -10.71 -26.97 -16.25
N GLU A 54 -11.98 -27.41 -16.18
CA GLU A 54 -12.37 -28.65 -15.50
C GLU A 54 -11.69 -29.90 -16.07
N ALA A 55 -11.41 -29.92 -17.37
CA ALA A 55 -10.72 -31.04 -18.04
C ALA A 55 -9.25 -31.22 -17.56
N PHE A 56 -8.67 -30.24 -16.91
CA PHE A 56 -7.30 -30.31 -16.35
C PHE A 56 -7.29 -30.78 -14.89
N LEU A 57 -8.45 -30.86 -14.20
CA LEU A 57 -8.50 -31.30 -12.80
C LEU A 57 -8.03 -32.75 -12.66
N HIS A 58 -7.24 -32.99 -11.63
CA HIS A 58 -6.69 -34.31 -11.34
C HIS A 58 -6.98 -34.72 -9.89
N PRO A 59 -7.52 -35.92 -9.60
CA PRO A 59 -7.95 -36.32 -8.25
C PRO A 59 -6.86 -36.32 -7.18
N LEU A 60 -5.59 -36.40 -7.59
CA LEU A 60 -4.44 -36.40 -6.67
C LEU A 60 -3.84 -35.03 -6.42
N LYS A 61 -4.44 -33.96 -6.98
CA LYS A 61 -3.99 -32.57 -6.81
C LYS A 61 -4.92 -31.82 -5.87
N GLY A 62 -4.43 -30.73 -5.26
CA GLY A 62 -5.23 -29.88 -4.40
C GLY A 62 -6.39 -29.24 -5.17
N TYR A 63 -7.57 -29.24 -4.56
CA TYR A 63 -8.75 -28.55 -5.09
C TYR A 63 -9.47 -27.82 -3.95
N VAL A 64 -9.75 -26.55 -4.15
CA VAL A 64 -10.46 -25.67 -3.20
C VAL A 64 -11.69 -25.11 -3.89
N ASP A 65 -12.87 -25.36 -3.34
CA ASP A 65 -14.13 -24.88 -3.85
C ASP A 65 -14.61 -23.64 -3.07
N LEU A 66 -14.53 -22.49 -3.71
CA LEU A 66 -14.93 -21.18 -3.18
C LEU A 66 -16.11 -20.59 -3.98
N ARG A 67 -16.97 -21.43 -4.54
CA ARG A 67 -18.17 -20.96 -5.23
C ARG A 67 -19.03 -20.09 -4.32
N GLY A 68 -19.55 -19.00 -4.86
CA GLY A 68 -20.29 -17.98 -4.10
C GLY A 68 -19.39 -16.92 -3.46
N LYS A 69 -18.08 -17.07 -3.56
CA LYS A 69 -17.09 -16.07 -3.16
C LYS A 69 -16.49 -15.36 -4.37
N LEU A 70 -16.06 -14.12 -4.17
CA LEU A 70 -15.36 -13.32 -5.17
C LEU A 70 -13.87 -13.29 -4.81
N LEU A 71 -13.02 -13.70 -5.74
CA LEU A 71 -11.57 -13.65 -5.60
C LEU A 71 -11.03 -12.41 -6.34
N LEU A 72 -10.25 -11.60 -5.61
CA LEU A 72 -9.53 -10.44 -6.13
C LEU A 72 -8.02 -10.66 -5.92
N PRO A 73 -7.14 -10.03 -6.73
CA PRO A 73 -5.74 -9.93 -6.37
C PRO A 73 -5.61 -9.34 -4.97
N GLY A 74 -4.61 -9.76 -4.20
CA GLY A 74 -4.36 -9.25 -2.87
C GLY A 74 -4.18 -7.73 -2.90
N PHE A 75 -4.70 -7.05 -1.88
CA PHE A 75 -4.60 -5.60 -1.80
C PHE A 75 -3.16 -5.16 -1.59
N VAL A 76 -2.84 -4.01 -2.18
CA VAL A 76 -1.53 -3.35 -2.10
C VAL A 76 -1.72 -2.02 -1.38
N ASP A 77 -1.18 -1.93 -0.17
CA ASP A 77 -1.16 -0.70 0.62
C ASP A 77 0.14 0.07 0.35
N THR A 78 0.05 1.22 -0.29
CA THR A 78 1.23 1.98 -0.73
C THR A 78 1.77 2.95 0.31
N HIS A 79 1.13 3.05 1.47
CA HIS A 79 1.60 3.88 2.60
C HIS A 79 0.89 3.52 3.89
N ILE A 80 1.64 3.07 4.90
CA ILE A 80 1.12 2.69 6.21
C ILE A 80 2.26 2.74 7.25
N HIS A 81 1.92 3.07 8.52
CA HIS A 81 2.84 3.12 9.64
C HIS A 81 2.56 2.01 10.65
N TYR A 82 3.40 0.97 10.70
CA TYR A 82 3.18 -0.09 11.68
C TYR A 82 3.31 0.36 13.14
N PRO A 83 4.22 1.30 13.49
CA PRO A 83 4.35 1.76 14.87
C PRO A 83 3.13 2.54 15.40
N GLN A 84 2.29 3.02 14.51
CA GLN A 84 1.14 3.85 14.88
C GLN A 84 -0.16 3.03 15.06
N THR A 85 -0.07 1.71 15.06
CA THR A 85 -1.21 0.80 15.18
C THR A 85 -2.02 1.04 16.45
N GLU A 86 -1.36 1.27 17.60
CA GLU A 86 -2.02 1.46 18.88
C GLU A 86 -2.70 2.82 19.06
N MET A 87 -2.38 3.78 18.18
CA MET A 87 -2.96 5.12 18.26
C MET A 87 -4.06 5.37 17.23
N ILE A 88 -4.50 4.35 16.50
CA ILE A 88 -5.68 4.44 15.62
C ILE A 88 -6.87 5.00 16.42
N GLY A 89 -7.50 6.06 15.87
CA GLY A 89 -8.63 6.71 16.51
C GLY A 89 -8.25 7.64 17.67
N ALA A 90 -6.97 7.96 17.87
CA ALA A 90 -6.57 9.06 18.75
C ALA A 90 -7.20 10.37 18.25
N PHE A 91 -7.55 11.28 19.19
CA PHE A 91 -8.26 12.50 18.83
C PHE A 91 -7.53 13.30 17.75
N GLY A 92 -8.26 13.65 16.67
CA GLY A 92 -7.69 14.32 15.50
C GLY A 92 -7.37 15.79 15.76
N GLU A 93 -6.10 16.08 15.98
CA GLU A 93 -5.53 17.43 15.90
C GLU A 93 -5.04 17.71 14.48
N GLN A 94 -4.55 18.91 14.21
CA GLN A 94 -3.81 19.18 12.98
C GLN A 94 -2.47 18.42 12.99
N LEU A 95 -1.95 18.09 11.80
CA LEU A 95 -0.80 17.19 11.61
C LEU A 95 0.35 17.43 12.62
N LEU A 96 0.85 18.65 12.73
CA LEU A 96 2.05 18.94 13.53
C LEU A 96 1.83 18.73 15.04
N GLU A 97 0.66 19.08 15.55
CA GLU A 97 0.27 18.87 16.94
C GLU A 97 0.02 17.38 17.22
N TRP A 98 -0.63 16.69 16.29
CA TRP A 98 -0.88 15.25 16.36
C TRP A 98 0.41 14.43 16.43
N LEU A 99 1.44 14.81 15.67
CA LEU A 99 2.76 14.17 15.71
C LEU A 99 3.40 14.27 17.11
N THR A 100 3.35 15.45 17.73
CA THR A 100 3.99 15.66 19.04
C THR A 100 3.21 15.08 20.20
N THR A 101 1.87 15.08 20.11
CA THR A 101 0.97 14.62 21.19
C THR A 101 0.87 13.10 21.24
N TYR A 102 0.76 12.44 20.10
CA TYR A 102 0.47 11.00 20.02
C TYR A 102 1.60 10.19 19.38
N THR A 103 2.09 10.62 18.22
CA THR A 103 2.98 9.80 17.39
C THR A 103 4.34 9.58 18.03
N PHE A 104 5.05 10.64 18.39
CA PHE A 104 6.41 10.52 18.91
C PHE A 104 6.50 9.73 20.22
N PRO A 105 5.55 9.91 21.21
CA PRO A 105 5.54 9.07 22.40
C PRO A 105 5.36 7.59 22.12
N VAL A 106 4.47 7.21 21.19
CA VAL A 106 4.26 5.81 20.83
C VAL A 106 5.46 5.23 20.07
N GLU A 107 5.97 5.95 19.08
CA GLU A 107 7.13 5.48 18.29
C GLU A 107 8.40 5.27 19.16
N SER A 108 8.56 6.00 20.26
CA SER A 108 9.71 5.83 21.18
C SER A 108 9.76 4.47 21.87
N GLN A 109 8.61 3.81 22.03
CA GLN A 109 8.52 2.51 22.70
C GLN A 109 9.20 1.38 21.89
N PHE A 110 9.36 1.59 20.57
CA PHE A 110 9.99 0.62 19.66
C PHE A 110 11.52 0.50 19.82
N ALA A 111 12.12 1.21 20.77
CA ALA A 111 13.46 0.93 21.28
C ALA A 111 13.53 -0.44 21.98
N ASP A 112 12.41 -0.88 22.57
CA ASP A 112 12.25 -2.19 23.14
C ASP A 112 11.93 -3.23 22.05
N ALA A 113 12.79 -4.22 21.90
CA ALA A 113 12.67 -5.23 20.86
C ALA A 113 11.50 -6.21 21.09
N GLU A 114 11.12 -6.50 22.33
CA GLU A 114 10.00 -7.39 22.66
C GLU A 114 8.68 -6.68 22.31
N TYR A 115 8.56 -5.43 22.69
CA TYR A 115 7.41 -4.58 22.32
C TYR A 115 7.29 -4.45 20.79
N ALA A 116 8.41 -4.15 20.11
CA ALA A 116 8.42 -4.06 18.65
C ALA A 116 7.95 -5.36 17.99
N GLN A 117 8.37 -6.52 18.52
CA GLN A 117 7.96 -7.84 18.01
C GLN A 117 6.46 -8.10 18.24
N GLU A 118 5.93 -7.78 19.41
CA GLU A 118 4.50 -7.94 19.72
C GLU A 118 3.63 -7.13 18.75
N ILE A 119 3.96 -5.83 18.57
CA ILE A 119 3.21 -4.97 17.67
C ILE A 119 3.41 -5.39 16.19
N ALA A 120 4.59 -5.90 15.80
CA ALA A 120 4.80 -6.41 14.46
C ALA A 120 3.92 -7.62 14.13
N GLN A 121 3.78 -8.56 15.06
CA GLN A 121 2.88 -9.71 14.91
C GLN A 121 1.43 -9.26 14.78
N PHE A 122 0.98 -8.35 15.63
CA PHE A 122 -0.36 -7.80 15.57
C PHE A 122 -0.60 -7.09 14.23
N PHE A 123 0.31 -6.20 13.84
CA PHE A 123 0.20 -5.40 12.61
C PHE A 123 0.13 -6.29 11.35
N VAL A 124 1.02 -7.27 11.22
CA VAL A 124 1.03 -8.18 10.06
C VAL A 124 -0.24 -9.02 10.04
N ASN A 125 -0.72 -9.47 11.20
CA ASN A 125 -2.00 -10.16 11.29
C ASN A 125 -3.18 -9.27 10.87
N GLN A 126 -3.16 -7.96 11.22
CA GLN A 126 -4.17 -7.02 10.73
C GLN A 126 -4.11 -6.86 9.22
N LEU A 127 -2.93 -6.72 8.62
CA LEU A 127 -2.81 -6.63 7.16
C LEU A 127 -3.45 -7.84 6.48
N ILE A 128 -3.07 -9.07 6.86
CA ILE A 128 -3.57 -10.28 6.21
C ILE A 128 -5.05 -10.53 6.48
N SER A 129 -5.56 -10.23 7.69
CA SER A 129 -7.00 -10.36 8.01
C SER A 129 -7.88 -9.36 7.25
N HIS A 130 -7.29 -8.30 6.73
CA HIS A 130 -7.94 -7.30 5.89
C HIS A 130 -7.66 -7.49 4.38
N GLY A 131 -7.01 -8.59 3.99
CA GLY A 131 -6.74 -8.93 2.59
C GLY A 131 -5.56 -8.20 1.95
N THR A 132 -4.76 -7.46 2.74
CA THR A 132 -3.55 -6.78 2.26
C THR A 132 -2.38 -7.75 2.25
N THR A 133 -1.88 -8.06 1.06
CA THR A 133 -0.78 -9.01 0.83
C THR A 133 0.56 -8.35 0.52
N THR A 134 0.51 -7.06 0.18
CA THR A 134 1.70 -6.24 -0.09
C THR A 134 1.52 -4.87 0.55
N ALA A 135 2.55 -4.38 1.25
CA ALA A 135 2.53 -3.05 1.86
C ALA A 135 3.88 -2.34 1.77
N LEU A 136 3.84 -1.00 1.66
CA LEU A 136 4.97 -0.09 1.82
C LEU A 136 4.87 0.58 3.19
N VAL A 137 5.77 0.20 4.12
CA VAL A 137 5.59 0.43 5.56
C VAL A 137 6.67 1.34 6.13
N PHE A 138 6.25 2.36 6.87
CA PHE A 138 7.11 3.12 7.76
C PHE A 138 7.32 2.34 9.07
N CYS A 139 8.58 2.14 9.47
CA CYS A 139 8.96 1.70 10.82
C CYS A 139 9.23 2.92 11.72
N THR A 140 9.97 2.74 12.82
CA THR A 140 10.47 3.85 13.62
C THR A 140 11.93 4.16 13.30
N LEU A 141 12.49 5.14 14.02
CA LEU A 141 13.93 5.42 14.04
C LEU A 141 14.76 4.23 14.58
N HIS A 142 14.18 3.36 15.40
CA HIS A 142 14.88 2.26 16.05
C HIS A 142 15.05 1.05 15.11
N PRO A 143 16.29 0.54 14.90
CA PRO A 143 16.52 -0.66 14.09
C PRO A 143 15.69 -1.88 14.52
N ALA A 144 15.42 -2.02 15.84
CA ALA A 144 14.60 -3.11 16.40
C ALA A 144 13.21 -3.19 15.74
N SER A 145 12.61 -2.05 15.40
CA SER A 145 11.31 -2.02 14.73
C SER A 145 11.34 -2.65 13.32
N VAL A 146 12.42 -2.44 12.59
CA VAL A 146 12.61 -3.03 11.25
C VAL A 146 12.89 -4.52 11.33
N GLU A 147 13.73 -4.93 12.30
CA GLU A 147 14.06 -6.34 12.54
C GLU A 147 12.81 -7.15 12.89
N ALA A 148 11.97 -6.63 13.77
CA ALA A 148 10.73 -7.26 14.18
C ALA A 148 9.76 -7.42 13.00
N LEU A 149 9.50 -6.33 12.27
CA LEU A 149 8.56 -6.32 11.16
C LEU A 149 8.99 -7.26 10.01
N PHE A 150 10.25 -7.20 9.60
CA PHE A 150 10.74 -8.06 8.53
C PHE A 150 10.81 -9.54 8.94
N SER A 151 11.12 -9.84 10.21
CA SER A 151 11.10 -11.21 10.72
C SER A 151 9.70 -11.81 10.62
N GLU A 152 8.66 -11.06 10.99
CA GLU A 152 7.28 -11.51 10.92
C GLU A 152 6.77 -11.64 9.47
N ALA A 153 7.06 -10.67 8.62
CA ALA A 153 6.70 -10.73 7.20
C ALA A 153 7.38 -11.91 6.48
N LEU A 154 8.65 -12.20 6.82
CA LEU A 154 9.38 -13.35 6.27
C LEU A 154 8.77 -14.68 6.70
N ARG A 155 8.30 -14.79 7.94
CA ARG A 155 7.62 -15.99 8.46
C ARG A 155 6.41 -16.39 7.64
N LEU A 156 5.66 -15.40 7.15
CA LEU A 156 4.48 -15.58 6.29
C LEU A 156 4.80 -15.54 4.79
N ASN A 157 6.08 -15.40 4.43
CA ASN A 157 6.50 -15.17 3.04
C ASN A 157 5.74 -14.00 2.37
N MET A 158 5.37 -12.99 3.18
CA MET A 158 4.65 -11.81 2.70
C MET A 158 5.57 -10.91 1.85
N ARG A 159 5.02 -10.30 0.80
CA ARG A 159 5.72 -9.25 0.07
C ARG A 159 5.59 -7.94 0.82
N LEU A 160 6.67 -7.53 1.47
CA LEU A 160 6.66 -6.32 2.29
C LEU A 160 7.87 -5.45 1.97
N ILE A 161 7.64 -4.16 1.81
CA ILE A 161 8.67 -3.14 1.63
C ILE A 161 8.62 -2.24 2.86
N ALA A 162 9.74 -2.08 3.55
CA ALA A 162 9.78 -1.27 4.76
C ALA A 162 11.17 -0.64 4.96
N GLY A 163 11.24 0.32 5.86
CA GLY A 163 12.51 0.93 6.21
C GLY A 163 12.47 1.70 7.52
N LYS A 164 13.65 1.81 8.14
CA LYS A 164 13.88 2.62 9.31
C LYS A 164 13.65 4.10 8.97
N VAL A 165 12.86 4.79 9.78
CA VAL A 165 12.68 6.24 9.65
C VAL A 165 13.99 6.97 9.99
N MET A 166 14.29 8.01 9.22
CA MET A 166 15.48 8.84 9.34
C MET A 166 15.05 10.26 9.73
N MET A 167 15.53 10.75 10.89
CA MET A 167 15.22 12.08 11.44
C MET A 167 16.42 12.61 12.23
N ASP A 168 16.85 13.85 11.97
CA ASP A 168 18.01 14.48 12.65
C ASP A 168 17.77 15.91 13.11
N ARG A 169 16.51 16.42 13.04
CA ARG A 169 16.12 17.72 13.58
C ARG A 169 14.61 17.81 13.84
N HIS A 170 14.20 18.78 14.65
CA HIS A 170 12.80 19.14 14.95
C HIS A 170 11.95 17.97 15.47
N VAL A 171 12.59 17.09 16.20
CA VAL A 171 11.96 15.95 16.90
C VAL A 171 12.48 15.91 18.34
N PRO A 172 11.79 15.23 19.26
CA PRO A 172 12.33 15.03 20.61
C PRO A 172 13.70 14.32 20.58
N ASP A 173 14.57 14.63 21.52
CA ASP A 173 15.94 14.08 21.60
C ASP A 173 15.96 12.54 21.56
N TYR A 174 14.95 11.90 22.15
CA TYR A 174 14.82 10.44 22.16
C TYR A 174 14.42 9.82 20.79
N LEU A 175 14.09 10.64 19.80
CA LEU A 175 13.82 10.25 18.41
C LEU A 175 14.69 11.02 17.41
N CYS A 176 15.83 11.54 17.87
CA CYS A 176 16.78 12.28 17.05
C CYS A 176 18.09 11.50 16.93
N GLU A 177 18.60 11.36 15.72
CA GLU A 177 19.89 10.75 15.44
C GLU A 177 20.76 11.67 14.58
N THR A 178 22.05 11.42 14.49
CA THR A 178 22.90 12.12 13.53
C THR A 178 22.73 11.56 12.12
N ALA A 179 22.99 12.37 11.10
CA ALA A 179 22.98 11.92 9.71
C ALA A 179 23.93 10.73 9.46
N GLY A 180 25.07 10.69 10.19
CA GLY A 180 26.03 9.60 10.11
C GLY A 180 25.50 8.28 10.70
N GLU A 181 24.90 8.33 11.89
CA GLU A 181 24.25 7.17 12.52
C GLU A 181 23.11 6.65 11.65
N SER A 182 22.27 7.54 11.15
CA SER A 182 21.16 7.21 10.26
C SER A 182 21.64 6.48 9.00
N TYR A 183 22.72 6.97 8.39
CA TYR A 183 23.34 6.35 7.22
C TYR A 183 23.84 4.93 7.52
N GLU A 184 24.65 4.75 8.56
CA GLU A 184 25.28 3.45 8.87
C GLU A 184 24.23 2.40 9.30
N GLN A 185 23.25 2.78 10.12
CA GLN A 185 22.17 1.88 10.54
C GLN A 185 21.31 1.47 9.36
N THR A 186 20.89 2.42 8.52
CA THR A 186 20.09 2.13 7.32
C THR A 186 20.85 1.23 6.36
N ARG A 187 22.14 1.52 6.12
CA ARG A 187 23.03 0.71 5.28
C ARG A 187 23.14 -0.73 5.77
N ALA A 188 23.30 -0.92 7.08
CA ALA A 188 23.37 -2.25 7.69
C ALA A 188 22.03 -3.03 7.52
N LEU A 189 20.89 -2.37 7.73
CA LEU A 189 19.57 -2.96 7.55
C LEU A 189 19.28 -3.31 6.09
N ILE A 190 19.68 -2.46 5.12
CA ILE A 190 19.55 -2.77 3.69
C ILE A 190 20.30 -4.06 3.37
N ARG A 191 21.59 -4.16 3.78
CA ARG A 191 22.42 -5.35 3.52
C ARG A 191 21.89 -6.62 4.15
N ARG A 192 21.17 -6.50 5.27
CA ARG A 192 20.59 -7.64 5.98
C ARG A 192 19.28 -8.11 5.38
N TRP A 193 18.40 -7.20 4.93
CA TRP A 193 17.01 -7.49 4.66
C TRP A 193 16.57 -7.32 3.20
N HIS A 194 17.21 -6.40 2.45
CA HIS A 194 16.80 -6.15 1.07
C HIS A 194 16.96 -7.41 0.21
N GLN A 195 15.90 -7.76 -0.53
CA GLN A 195 15.81 -8.97 -1.38
C GLN A 195 15.92 -10.31 -0.62
N ARG A 196 15.74 -10.32 0.69
CA ARG A 196 15.63 -11.56 1.44
C ARG A 196 14.20 -12.12 1.29
N GLY A 197 14.07 -13.24 0.56
CA GLY A 197 12.74 -13.76 0.18
C GLY A 197 12.01 -12.74 -0.70
N ARG A 198 10.82 -12.33 -0.25
CA ARG A 198 9.97 -11.35 -0.96
C ARG A 198 10.04 -9.94 -0.33
N LEU A 199 11.00 -9.71 0.56
CA LEU A 199 11.17 -8.43 1.25
C LEU A 199 11.90 -7.41 0.38
N GLY A 200 11.52 -6.13 0.52
CA GLY A 200 12.19 -4.98 -0.07
C GLY A 200 12.52 -3.95 1.00
N TYR A 201 13.62 -3.23 0.84
CA TYR A 201 13.96 -2.13 1.74
C TYR A 201 13.58 -0.79 1.11
N ALA A 202 12.99 0.12 1.91
CA ALA A 202 12.75 1.51 1.55
C ALA A 202 13.60 2.44 2.40
N ILE A 203 14.42 3.25 1.77
CA ILE A 203 15.11 4.36 2.44
C ILE A 203 14.03 5.37 2.81
N THR A 204 13.93 5.74 4.10
CA THR A 204 12.74 6.39 4.66
C THR A 204 13.06 7.67 5.42
N PRO A 205 13.48 8.77 4.76
CA PRO A 205 13.46 10.08 5.42
C PRO A 205 12.00 10.43 5.74
N ARG A 206 11.68 10.78 7.02
CA ARG A 206 10.28 10.99 7.40
C ARG A 206 9.61 12.06 6.54
N PHE A 207 10.15 13.26 6.55
CA PHE A 207 9.77 14.38 5.68
C PHE A 207 10.80 15.51 5.79
N ALA A 208 10.76 16.51 4.91
CA ALA A 208 11.75 17.56 4.85
C ALA A 208 11.93 18.37 6.16
N PRO A 209 10.86 18.66 6.95
CA PRO A 209 11.04 19.36 8.23
C PRO A 209 11.93 18.66 9.25
N THR A 210 11.93 17.32 9.29
CA THR A 210 12.76 16.54 10.23
C THR A 210 14.11 16.11 9.66
N SER A 211 14.49 16.66 8.49
CA SER A 211 15.73 16.32 7.78
C SER A 211 16.61 17.56 7.62
N THR A 212 17.86 17.48 8.06
CA THR A 212 18.88 18.51 7.69
C THR A 212 19.38 18.27 6.26
N PRO A 213 20.08 19.25 5.64
CA PRO A 213 20.81 19.01 4.40
C PRO A 213 21.72 17.79 4.48
N GLY A 214 22.45 17.61 5.59
CA GLY A 214 23.34 16.47 5.80
C GLY A 214 22.62 15.12 5.83
N LEU A 215 21.40 15.06 6.37
CA LEU A 215 20.57 13.85 6.33
C LEU A 215 20.11 13.54 4.90
N LEU A 216 19.64 14.54 4.15
CA LEU A 216 19.22 14.33 2.76
C LEU A 216 20.39 13.94 1.85
N GLU A 217 21.61 14.45 2.10
CA GLU A 217 22.83 13.98 1.44
C GLU A 217 23.16 12.52 1.80
N ALA A 218 22.93 12.11 3.04
CA ALA A 218 23.09 10.72 3.47
C ALA A 218 22.08 9.81 2.76
N VAL A 219 20.83 10.24 2.61
CA VAL A 219 19.79 9.53 1.84
C VAL A 219 20.18 9.42 0.36
N GLN A 220 20.68 10.50 -0.25
CA GLN A 220 21.18 10.49 -1.63
C GLN A 220 22.31 9.47 -1.83
N ARG A 221 23.28 9.42 -0.90
CA ARG A 221 24.38 8.44 -0.94
C ARG A 221 23.87 6.99 -0.82
N LEU A 222 22.90 6.73 0.08
CA LEU A 222 22.29 5.41 0.22
C LEU A 222 21.61 4.98 -1.08
N ARG A 223 20.86 5.87 -1.72
CA ARG A 223 20.22 5.58 -3.02
C ARG A 223 21.24 5.27 -4.12
N ALA A 224 22.37 5.99 -4.14
CA ALA A 224 23.43 5.73 -5.10
C ALA A 224 24.14 4.39 -4.83
N GLU A 225 24.32 4.01 -3.56
CA GLU A 225 24.91 2.71 -3.17
C GLU A 225 23.95 1.53 -3.41
N PHE A 226 22.64 1.75 -3.23
CA PHE A 226 21.60 0.70 -3.35
C PHE A 226 20.47 1.14 -4.31
N PRO A 227 20.72 1.21 -5.62
CA PRO A 227 19.80 1.82 -6.60
C PRO A 227 18.52 1.03 -6.81
N ASP A 228 18.45 -0.23 -6.39
CA ASP A 228 17.29 -1.12 -6.49
C ASP A 228 16.37 -1.07 -5.26
N THR A 229 16.74 -0.31 -4.21
CA THR A 229 15.87 -0.03 -3.05
C THR A 229 14.78 0.97 -3.40
N TRP A 230 13.72 0.97 -2.61
CA TRP A 230 12.70 2.02 -2.67
C TRP A 230 13.11 3.25 -1.86
N LEU A 231 12.43 4.34 -2.11
CA LEU A 231 12.40 5.53 -1.25
C LEU A 231 10.94 5.83 -0.92
N GLN A 232 10.67 6.16 0.33
CA GLN A 232 9.35 6.65 0.76
C GLN A 232 9.52 7.85 1.68
N THR A 233 8.61 8.82 1.55
CA THR A 233 8.56 10.01 2.40
C THR A 233 7.19 10.69 2.27
N HIS A 234 6.90 11.66 3.15
CA HIS A 234 5.69 12.48 3.07
C HIS A 234 5.93 13.74 2.22
N LEU A 235 4.90 14.19 1.54
CA LEU A 235 4.96 15.33 0.62
C LEU A 235 3.66 16.12 0.61
N SER A 236 3.74 17.42 0.92
CA SER A 236 2.67 18.40 0.72
C SER A 236 1.31 17.95 1.24
N GLU A 237 1.29 17.39 2.45
CA GLU A 237 0.09 16.91 3.11
C GLU A 237 -0.73 18.06 3.70
N ASN A 238 -0.08 19.00 4.41
CA ASN A 238 -0.72 20.05 5.16
C ASN A 238 -0.16 21.43 4.77
N ARG A 239 -1.00 22.47 4.79
CA ARG A 239 -0.59 23.82 4.41
C ARG A 239 0.42 24.44 5.38
N GLU A 240 0.32 24.14 6.66
CA GLU A 240 1.27 24.62 7.66
C GLU A 240 2.63 23.92 7.50
N GLU A 241 2.61 22.63 7.20
CA GLU A 241 3.80 21.86 6.84
C GLU A 241 4.51 22.48 5.62
N ILE A 242 3.78 22.79 4.55
CA ILE A 242 4.34 23.42 3.34
C ILE A 242 4.95 24.80 3.67
N ALA A 243 4.26 25.60 4.49
CA ALA A 243 4.77 26.89 4.92
C ALA A 243 6.04 26.75 5.76
N TRP A 244 6.11 25.73 6.61
CA TRP A 244 7.30 25.42 7.39
C TRP A 244 8.47 24.95 6.51
N VAL A 245 8.24 24.08 5.52
CA VAL A 245 9.26 23.69 4.54
C VAL A 245 9.81 24.91 3.80
N LYS A 246 8.94 25.85 3.38
CA LYS A 246 9.36 27.08 2.73
C LYS A 246 10.26 27.97 3.58
N GLN A 247 10.06 27.97 4.91
CA GLN A 247 10.94 28.69 5.84
C GLN A 247 12.30 28.00 6.01
N LEU A 248 12.30 26.66 6.05
CA LEU A 248 13.52 25.86 6.24
C LEU A 248 14.40 25.76 4.99
N TRP A 249 13.77 25.86 3.81
CA TRP A 249 14.40 25.67 2.50
C TRP A 249 14.01 26.83 1.57
N PRO A 250 14.37 28.09 1.91
CA PRO A 250 13.92 29.29 1.19
C PRO A 250 14.41 29.36 -0.26
N GLU A 251 15.49 28.65 -0.60
CA GLU A 251 16.07 28.56 -1.94
C GLU A 251 15.24 27.72 -2.91
N HIS A 252 14.34 26.86 -2.40
CA HIS A 252 13.47 26.04 -3.22
C HIS A 252 12.10 26.68 -3.39
N ALA A 253 11.58 26.67 -4.62
CA ALA A 253 10.28 27.27 -4.93
C ALA A 253 9.10 26.45 -4.35
N ARG A 254 9.24 25.12 -4.37
CA ARG A 254 8.21 24.13 -4.00
C ARG A 254 8.77 23.12 -3.01
N TYR A 255 7.87 22.38 -2.36
CA TYR A 255 8.25 21.33 -1.43
C TYR A 255 8.99 20.19 -2.15
N LEU A 256 8.45 19.71 -3.28
CA LEU A 256 9.08 18.63 -4.06
C LEU A 256 10.48 19.01 -4.56
N ASP A 257 10.73 20.30 -4.83
CA ASP A 257 12.05 20.78 -5.28
C ASP A 257 13.17 20.43 -4.28
N VAL A 258 12.86 20.39 -2.96
CA VAL A 258 13.80 19.95 -1.93
C VAL A 258 14.24 18.52 -2.20
N TYR A 259 13.29 17.61 -2.39
CA TYR A 259 13.59 16.19 -2.65
C TYR A 259 14.26 15.99 -4.00
N HIS A 260 13.83 16.73 -5.02
CA HIS A 260 14.41 16.67 -6.36
C HIS A 260 15.87 17.12 -6.38
N HIS A 261 16.21 18.17 -5.62
CA HIS A 261 17.60 18.68 -5.47
C HIS A 261 18.54 17.59 -4.96
N TYR A 262 18.13 16.81 -3.96
CA TYR A 262 18.90 15.70 -3.41
C TYR A 262 18.73 14.38 -4.19
N GLN A 263 18.15 14.40 -5.41
CA GLN A 263 17.95 13.22 -6.26
C GLN A 263 17.11 12.12 -5.58
N LEU A 264 16.12 12.52 -4.79
CA LEU A 264 15.23 11.61 -4.09
C LEU A 264 13.97 11.27 -4.91
N THR A 265 13.73 11.98 -6.00
CA THR A 265 12.74 11.61 -7.01
C THR A 265 13.26 10.48 -7.91
N GLY A 266 12.38 9.64 -8.42
CA GLY A 266 12.78 8.54 -9.31
C GLY A 266 11.79 7.37 -9.32
N GLU A 267 12.05 6.37 -10.15
CA GLU A 267 11.13 5.27 -10.45
C GLU A 267 10.65 4.46 -9.24
N ARG A 268 11.44 4.37 -8.18
CA ARG A 268 11.13 3.64 -6.95
C ARG A 268 10.89 4.58 -5.77
N SER A 269 10.59 5.86 -6.05
CA SER A 269 10.23 6.85 -5.03
C SER A 269 8.71 6.95 -4.93
N VAL A 270 8.19 6.81 -3.71
CA VAL A 270 6.77 6.95 -3.38
C VAL A 270 6.61 8.09 -2.40
N PHE A 271 5.81 9.08 -2.78
CA PHE A 271 5.52 10.25 -1.97
C PHE A 271 4.09 10.14 -1.41
N ALA A 272 3.96 10.07 -0.10
CA ALA A 272 2.66 10.00 0.55
C ALA A 272 1.94 11.34 0.51
N HIS A 273 0.63 11.29 0.38
CA HIS A 273 -0.34 12.40 0.33
C HIS A 273 -0.30 13.19 -0.96
N GLY A 274 0.60 14.16 -1.13
CA GLY A 274 0.65 14.99 -2.33
C GLY A 274 -0.63 15.80 -2.59
N ILE A 275 -1.31 16.26 -1.52
CA ILE A 275 -2.63 16.92 -1.60
C ILE A 275 -2.54 18.27 -2.30
N HIS A 276 -1.48 19.03 -2.00
CA HIS A 276 -1.34 20.44 -2.38
C HIS A 276 -0.28 20.66 -3.47
N LEU A 277 -0.09 19.68 -4.36
CA LEU A 277 0.85 19.79 -5.48
C LEU A 277 0.35 20.78 -6.55
N ASP A 278 1.28 21.57 -7.10
CA ASP A 278 1.03 22.36 -8.31
C ASP A 278 1.35 21.54 -9.58
N ASP A 279 1.02 22.11 -10.75
CA ASP A 279 1.20 21.40 -12.03
C ASP A 279 2.68 21.13 -12.36
N ALA A 280 3.62 21.94 -11.86
CA ALA A 280 5.05 21.71 -12.06
C ALA A 280 5.57 20.55 -11.17
N GLU A 281 5.03 20.39 -9.96
CA GLU A 281 5.33 19.25 -9.11
C GLU A 281 4.77 17.95 -9.71
N TRP A 282 3.53 17.97 -10.23
CA TRP A 282 2.97 16.84 -10.97
C TRP A 282 3.82 16.47 -12.20
N GLN A 283 4.30 17.45 -12.96
CA GLN A 283 5.17 17.23 -14.11
C GLN A 283 6.52 16.63 -13.66
N CYS A 284 7.11 17.12 -12.57
CA CYS A 284 8.34 16.56 -12.01
C CYS A 284 8.17 15.08 -11.58
N LEU A 285 7.05 14.73 -10.94
CA LEU A 285 6.75 13.34 -10.58
C LEU A 285 6.62 12.45 -11.83
N HIS A 286 5.97 12.93 -12.89
CA HIS A 286 5.88 12.24 -14.17
C HIS A 286 7.27 12.00 -14.78
N ASP A 287 8.06 13.08 -14.97
CA ASP A 287 9.34 13.05 -15.68
C ASP A 287 10.36 12.16 -14.99
N THR A 288 10.30 12.10 -13.65
CA THR A 288 11.17 11.24 -12.84
C THR A 288 10.64 9.82 -12.68
N GLY A 289 9.40 9.57 -13.08
CA GLY A 289 8.73 8.29 -12.87
C GLY A 289 8.45 7.97 -11.41
N SER A 290 8.33 8.99 -10.56
CA SER A 290 7.92 8.86 -9.16
C SER A 290 6.44 8.49 -9.03
N ALA A 291 6.05 8.00 -7.86
CA ALA A 291 4.67 7.63 -7.56
C ALA A 291 4.14 8.39 -6.34
N VAL A 292 2.81 8.45 -6.23
CA VAL A 292 2.11 9.05 -5.09
C VAL A 292 1.25 7.99 -4.40
N ALA A 293 1.22 8.03 -3.07
CA ALA A 293 0.28 7.25 -2.26
C ALA A 293 -0.87 8.16 -1.81
N PHE A 294 -2.08 7.87 -2.29
CA PHE A 294 -3.29 8.58 -1.89
C PHE A 294 -3.86 7.96 -0.60
N CYS A 295 -3.95 8.75 0.47
CA CYS A 295 -4.34 8.33 1.81
C CYS A 295 -5.67 8.98 2.24
N PRO A 296 -6.82 8.57 1.68
CA PRO A 296 -8.08 9.31 1.84
C PRO A 296 -8.56 9.38 3.29
N THR A 297 -8.44 8.30 4.06
CA THR A 297 -8.93 8.25 5.44
C THR A 297 -8.17 9.21 6.35
N SER A 298 -6.85 9.22 6.26
CA SER A 298 -5.96 10.11 7.00
C SER A 298 -6.15 11.58 6.60
N ASN A 299 -6.16 11.85 5.29
CA ASN A 299 -6.32 13.21 4.78
C ASN A 299 -7.61 13.87 5.25
N LEU A 300 -8.70 13.09 5.36
CA LEU A 300 -9.97 13.55 5.90
C LEU A 300 -9.94 13.67 7.43
N PHE A 301 -9.34 12.69 8.12
CA PHE A 301 -9.29 12.64 9.58
C PHE A 301 -8.51 13.80 10.18
N LEU A 302 -7.34 14.13 9.62
CA LEU A 302 -6.51 15.27 10.03
C LEU A 302 -6.94 16.61 9.42
N GLY A 303 -7.94 16.61 8.51
CA GLY A 303 -8.37 17.82 7.83
C GLY A 303 -7.32 18.40 6.88
N SER A 304 -6.40 17.57 6.38
CA SER A 304 -5.29 17.97 5.50
C SER A 304 -5.77 18.52 4.16
N GLY A 305 -6.87 17.98 3.60
CA GLY A 305 -7.49 18.43 2.38
C GLY A 305 -7.98 17.33 1.47
N LEU A 306 -8.33 17.71 0.23
CA LEU A 306 -8.85 16.78 -0.78
C LEU A 306 -7.81 16.52 -1.86
N PHE A 307 -7.37 15.26 -1.96
CA PHE A 307 -6.40 14.84 -2.97
C PHE A 307 -6.97 14.95 -4.39
N ARG A 308 -6.21 15.53 -5.32
CA ARG A 308 -6.62 15.75 -6.72
C ARG A 308 -6.43 14.49 -7.58
N LEU A 309 -7.27 13.45 -7.37
CA LEU A 309 -7.18 12.20 -8.11
C LEU A 309 -7.16 12.37 -9.64
N PRO A 310 -7.97 13.24 -10.28
CA PRO A 310 -7.88 13.48 -11.72
C PRO A 310 -6.50 13.94 -12.19
N ALA A 311 -5.74 14.66 -11.36
CA ALA A 311 -4.41 15.15 -11.73
C ALA A 311 -3.42 13.97 -11.96
N CYS A 312 -3.55 12.86 -11.23
CA CYS A 312 -2.73 11.68 -11.48
C CYS A 312 -2.87 11.17 -12.92
N TRP A 313 -4.11 11.07 -13.41
CA TRP A 313 -4.38 10.64 -14.78
C TRP A 313 -3.93 11.70 -15.80
N GLN A 314 -4.22 12.98 -15.54
CA GLN A 314 -3.87 14.09 -16.44
C GLN A 314 -2.35 14.19 -16.65
N HIS A 315 -1.57 13.99 -15.59
CA HIS A 315 -0.12 14.06 -15.63
C HIS A 315 0.54 12.68 -15.75
N GLN A 316 -0.25 11.59 -15.89
CA GLN A 316 0.26 10.22 -16.01
C GLN A 316 1.20 9.83 -14.85
N VAL A 317 0.92 10.31 -13.64
CA VAL A 317 1.66 9.94 -12.42
C VAL A 317 1.08 8.67 -11.84
N ARG A 318 1.95 7.70 -11.50
CA ARG A 318 1.53 6.46 -10.85
C ARG A 318 1.01 6.73 -9.46
N MET A 319 -0.09 6.07 -9.13
CA MET A 319 -0.73 6.23 -7.83
C MET A 319 -1.19 4.87 -7.30
N GLY A 320 -0.98 4.66 -6.00
CA GLY A 320 -1.62 3.62 -5.22
C GLY A 320 -2.45 4.20 -4.08
N ILE A 321 -3.26 3.35 -3.45
CA ILE A 321 -4.02 3.71 -2.25
C ILE A 321 -3.18 3.36 -1.02
N GLY A 322 -3.11 4.27 -0.04
CA GLY A 322 -2.53 4.05 1.28
C GLY A 322 -3.59 4.13 2.37
N SER A 323 -3.54 3.22 3.33
CA SER A 323 -4.40 3.28 4.52
C SER A 323 -3.93 4.36 5.51
N ASP A 324 -2.62 4.54 5.57
CA ASP A 324 -1.96 5.49 6.48
C ASP A 324 -2.37 5.32 7.95
N VAL A 325 -2.47 4.07 8.41
CA VAL A 325 -2.61 3.77 9.83
C VAL A 325 -1.39 4.37 10.55
N GLY A 326 -1.51 5.21 11.59
CA GLY A 326 -2.63 5.45 12.51
C GLY A 326 -3.39 6.78 12.37
N ALA A 327 -2.99 7.77 11.53
CA ALA A 327 -3.87 8.86 11.17
C ALA A 327 -5.01 8.36 10.28
N GLY A 328 -4.75 7.41 9.41
CA GLY A 328 -5.78 6.61 8.76
C GLY A 328 -6.49 5.71 9.77
N THR A 329 -7.81 5.66 9.67
CA THR A 329 -8.69 5.12 10.71
C THR A 329 -9.04 3.64 10.55
N THR A 330 -8.40 2.93 9.60
CA THR A 330 -8.74 1.55 9.29
C THR A 330 -7.62 0.84 8.52
N PHE A 331 -7.46 -0.47 8.76
CA PHE A 331 -6.68 -1.37 7.90
C PHE A 331 -7.47 -1.83 6.66
N SER A 332 -8.80 -1.63 6.64
CA SER A 332 -9.65 -2.13 5.56
C SER A 332 -9.49 -1.30 4.29
N MET A 333 -8.93 -1.93 3.26
CA MET A 333 -8.82 -1.31 1.94
C MET A 333 -10.22 -1.00 1.36
N LEU A 334 -11.23 -1.84 1.64
CA LEU A 334 -12.61 -1.57 1.21
C LEU A 334 -13.15 -0.25 1.77
N ARG A 335 -12.96 0.01 3.07
CA ARG A 335 -13.33 1.29 3.68
C ARG A 335 -12.53 2.45 3.12
N THR A 336 -11.23 2.26 2.93
CA THR A 336 -10.34 3.26 2.34
C THR A 336 -10.80 3.67 0.94
N LEU A 337 -11.23 2.71 0.10
CA LEU A 337 -11.80 2.97 -1.22
C LEU A 337 -13.13 3.75 -1.13
N GLY A 338 -13.95 3.47 -0.13
CA GLY A 338 -15.18 4.23 0.13
C GLY A 338 -14.90 5.71 0.43
N GLU A 339 -13.86 6.01 1.20
CA GLU A 339 -13.42 7.39 1.45
C GLU A 339 -12.81 8.02 0.20
N ALA A 340 -12.02 7.29 -0.58
CA ALA A 340 -11.49 7.76 -1.87
C ALA A 340 -12.63 8.19 -2.83
N TYR A 341 -13.72 7.43 -2.89
CA TYR A 341 -14.91 7.78 -3.65
C TYR A 341 -15.53 9.10 -3.18
N LYS A 342 -15.69 9.29 -1.85
CA LYS A 342 -16.26 10.53 -1.30
C LYS A 342 -15.39 11.75 -1.59
N VAL A 343 -14.06 11.61 -1.45
CA VAL A 343 -13.10 12.66 -1.83
C VAL A 343 -13.26 13.04 -3.32
N GLY A 344 -13.41 12.05 -4.20
CA GLY A 344 -13.69 12.27 -5.61
C GLY A 344 -14.98 13.04 -5.82
N GLN A 345 -16.09 12.62 -5.18
CA GLN A 345 -17.40 13.30 -5.31
C GLN A 345 -17.34 14.76 -4.87
N LEU A 346 -16.62 15.08 -3.80
CA LEU A 346 -16.42 16.48 -3.34
C LEU A 346 -15.64 17.34 -4.35
N GLN A 347 -15.00 16.73 -5.35
CA GLN A 347 -14.26 17.39 -6.41
C GLN A 347 -14.87 17.14 -7.80
N SER A 348 -16.15 16.75 -7.85
CA SER A 348 -16.89 16.47 -9.08
C SER A 348 -16.26 15.37 -9.95
N TYR A 349 -15.49 14.46 -9.32
CA TYR A 349 -14.91 13.28 -9.96
C TYR A 349 -15.65 12.01 -9.54
N ARG A 350 -16.10 11.23 -10.52
CA ARG A 350 -16.82 9.97 -10.28
C ARG A 350 -15.86 8.80 -10.35
N LEU A 351 -15.26 8.45 -9.20
CA LEU A 351 -14.39 7.28 -9.09
C LEU A 351 -15.22 6.01 -9.36
N ARG A 352 -14.92 5.32 -10.47
CA ARG A 352 -15.57 4.05 -10.83
C ARG A 352 -15.06 2.93 -9.91
N ALA A 353 -15.89 1.93 -9.65
CA ALA A 353 -15.47 0.79 -8.83
C ALA A 353 -14.25 0.06 -9.44
N SER A 354 -14.24 -0.20 -10.75
CA SER A 354 -13.09 -0.81 -11.43
C SER A 354 -11.78 -0.01 -11.24
N GLU A 355 -11.86 1.32 -11.30
CA GLU A 355 -10.74 2.22 -11.09
C GLU A 355 -10.26 2.19 -9.62
N ALA A 356 -11.18 2.20 -8.66
CA ALA A 356 -10.86 2.11 -7.25
C ALA A 356 -10.12 0.80 -6.93
N PHE A 357 -10.63 -0.34 -7.39
CA PHE A 357 -9.98 -1.64 -7.20
C PHE A 357 -8.67 -1.77 -8.00
N TYR A 358 -8.55 -1.11 -9.17
CA TYR A 358 -7.26 -1.00 -9.87
C TYR A 358 -6.20 -0.38 -8.98
N HIS A 359 -6.46 0.77 -8.38
CA HIS A 359 -5.51 1.47 -7.51
C HIS A 359 -5.16 0.70 -6.24
N ALA A 360 -6.07 -0.14 -5.74
CA ALA A 360 -5.83 -1.02 -4.59
C ALA A 360 -5.13 -2.35 -4.94
N THR A 361 -4.92 -2.64 -6.22
CA THR A 361 -4.31 -3.90 -6.70
C THR A 361 -3.20 -3.63 -7.73
N LEU A 362 -3.47 -3.72 -9.02
CA LEU A 362 -2.46 -3.57 -10.08
C LEU A 362 -1.89 -2.14 -10.16
N GLY A 363 -2.70 -1.11 -9.93
CA GLY A 363 -2.26 0.28 -9.86
C GLY A 363 -1.30 0.53 -8.69
N GLY A 364 -1.64 -0.03 -7.50
CA GLY A 364 -0.76 -0.03 -6.33
C GLY A 364 0.55 -0.79 -6.60
N ALA A 365 0.47 -1.97 -7.22
CA ALA A 365 1.64 -2.73 -7.65
C ALA A 365 2.51 -1.91 -8.62
N ARG A 366 1.89 -1.20 -9.58
CA ARG A 366 2.58 -0.32 -10.53
C ARG A 366 3.25 0.87 -9.84
N ALA A 367 2.60 1.46 -8.83
CA ALA A 367 3.20 2.53 -8.03
C ALA A 367 4.47 2.04 -7.31
N LEU A 368 4.51 0.77 -6.91
CA LEU A 368 5.65 0.12 -6.27
C LEU A 368 6.63 -0.56 -7.26
N ARG A 369 6.42 -0.46 -8.58
CA ARG A 369 7.22 -1.19 -9.58
C ARG A 369 7.20 -2.72 -9.40
N LEU A 370 6.07 -3.26 -9.02
CA LEU A 370 5.82 -4.68 -8.78
C LEU A 370 4.76 -5.27 -9.72
N GLU A 371 4.28 -4.50 -10.71
CA GLU A 371 3.24 -4.89 -11.66
C GLU A 371 3.54 -6.18 -12.45
N GLU A 372 4.82 -6.51 -12.65
CA GLU A 372 5.24 -7.76 -13.27
C GLU A 372 5.19 -8.96 -12.32
N LYS A 373 5.04 -8.72 -11.01
CA LYS A 373 5.06 -9.76 -9.98
C LYS A 373 3.71 -10.04 -9.35
N ILE A 374 2.88 -9.02 -9.16
CA ILE A 374 1.60 -9.08 -8.43
C ILE A 374 0.53 -8.19 -9.08
N GLY A 375 -0.65 -8.14 -8.48
CA GLY A 375 -1.70 -7.16 -8.76
C GLY A 375 -2.78 -7.61 -9.73
N ASN A 376 -2.62 -8.76 -10.40
CA ASN A 376 -3.66 -9.42 -11.19
C ASN A 376 -3.38 -10.92 -11.34
N PHE A 377 -4.32 -11.66 -11.98
CA PHE A 377 -4.23 -13.11 -12.16
C PHE A 377 -3.54 -13.53 -13.47
N GLN A 378 -2.55 -12.80 -13.93
CA GLN A 378 -1.78 -13.22 -15.10
C GLN A 378 -0.84 -14.40 -14.78
N PRO A 379 -0.67 -15.36 -15.69
CA PRO A 379 0.28 -16.45 -15.54
C PRO A 379 1.70 -15.96 -15.27
N GLY A 380 2.41 -16.65 -14.37
CA GLY A 380 3.77 -16.33 -13.95
C GLY A 380 3.87 -15.36 -12.75
N LYS A 381 2.80 -14.65 -12.42
CA LYS A 381 2.78 -13.79 -11.24
C LYS A 381 2.64 -14.60 -9.94
N GLU A 382 2.98 -13.96 -8.85
CA GLU A 382 2.84 -14.51 -7.50
C GLU A 382 1.36 -14.65 -7.15
N ALA A 383 1.01 -15.77 -6.54
CA ALA A 383 -0.37 -16.09 -6.19
C ALA A 383 -0.76 -15.45 -4.86
N ASP A 384 -0.79 -14.11 -4.85
CA ASP A 384 -1.30 -13.30 -3.74
C ASP A 384 -2.74 -12.87 -4.08
N PHE A 385 -3.71 -13.33 -3.31
CA PHE A 385 -5.11 -13.01 -3.56
C PHE A 385 -5.94 -13.03 -2.28
N VAL A 386 -7.07 -12.35 -2.33
CA VAL A 386 -8.06 -12.27 -1.28
C VAL A 386 -9.37 -12.90 -1.73
N VAL A 387 -10.02 -13.63 -0.84
CA VAL A 387 -11.34 -14.23 -1.03
C VAL A 387 -12.36 -13.41 -0.26
N ILE A 388 -13.31 -12.86 -0.97
CA ILE A 388 -14.34 -11.97 -0.43
C ILE A 388 -15.70 -12.67 -0.40
N ASP A 389 -16.37 -12.64 0.76
CA ASP A 389 -17.81 -12.86 0.85
C ASP A 389 -18.52 -11.52 0.62
N PRO A 390 -19.24 -11.35 -0.49
CA PRO A 390 -19.83 -10.05 -0.81
C PRO A 390 -21.06 -9.71 0.05
N ALA A 391 -21.57 -10.65 0.86
CA ALA A 391 -22.90 -10.55 1.46
C ALA A 391 -22.97 -11.01 2.93
N VAL A 392 -22.00 -10.61 3.77
CA VAL A 392 -21.92 -11.04 5.18
C VAL A 392 -22.99 -10.42 6.08
N THR A 393 -23.47 -9.22 5.79
CA THR A 393 -24.53 -8.57 6.58
C THR A 393 -25.90 -8.66 5.91
N PRO A 394 -27.01 -8.54 6.66
CA PRO A 394 -28.36 -8.50 6.06
C PRO A 394 -28.51 -7.37 5.02
N LEU A 395 -27.92 -6.20 5.27
CA LEU A 395 -27.96 -5.07 4.33
C LEU A 395 -27.19 -5.39 3.04
N GLN A 396 -26.00 -5.97 3.16
CA GLN A 396 -25.22 -6.38 1.99
C GLN A 396 -25.95 -7.45 1.18
N ARG A 397 -26.54 -8.47 1.82
CA ARG A 397 -27.38 -9.50 1.14
C ARG A 397 -28.51 -8.86 0.34
N LEU A 398 -29.23 -7.89 0.94
CA LEU A 398 -30.29 -7.17 0.26
C LEU A 398 -29.76 -6.39 -0.95
N ARG A 399 -28.65 -5.68 -0.80
CA ARG A 399 -28.07 -4.85 -1.86
C ARG A 399 -27.45 -5.68 -2.98
N ILE A 400 -26.63 -6.70 -2.64
CA ILE A 400 -26.02 -7.60 -3.63
C ILE A 400 -27.08 -8.33 -4.45
N GLY A 401 -28.17 -8.78 -3.81
CA GLY A 401 -29.30 -9.41 -4.52
C GLY A 401 -30.07 -8.45 -5.47
N ARG A 402 -29.75 -7.19 -5.53
CA ARG A 402 -30.30 -6.18 -6.45
C ARG A 402 -29.29 -5.66 -7.47
N CYS A 403 -28.05 -6.14 -7.41
CA CYS A 403 -27.03 -5.77 -8.38
C CYS A 403 -27.28 -6.50 -9.71
N HIS A 404 -27.11 -5.78 -10.81
CA HIS A 404 -27.29 -6.30 -12.15
C HIS A 404 -25.99 -6.84 -12.76
N ASP A 405 -24.84 -6.34 -12.27
CA ASP A 405 -23.53 -6.71 -12.76
C ASP A 405 -22.46 -6.68 -11.65
N ILE A 406 -21.26 -7.08 -11.99
CA ILE A 406 -20.11 -7.10 -11.08
C ILE A 406 -19.69 -5.69 -10.62
N TYR A 407 -19.86 -4.67 -11.45
CA TYR A 407 -19.45 -3.30 -11.10
C TYR A 407 -20.32 -2.70 -10.01
N GLU A 408 -21.63 -3.01 -10.02
CA GLU A 408 -22.54 -2.67 -8.91
C GLU A 408 -22.16 -3.43 -7.63
N GLN A 409 -21.77 -4.71 -7.72
CA GLN A 409 -21.33 -5.48 -6.56
C GLN A 409 -20.03 -4.91 -5.97
N LEU A 410 -19.04 -4.60 -6.80
CA LEU A 410 -17.80 -3.94 -6.37
C LEU A 410 -18.08 -2.58 -5.73
N PHE A 411 -19.01 -1.81 -6.27
CA PHE A 411 -19.40 -0.53 -5.68
C PHE A 411 -20.08 -0.72 -4.31
N VAL A 412 -20.88 -1.75 -4.13
CA VAL A 412 -21.43 -2.11 -2.81
C VAL A 412 -20.32 -2.51 -1.85
N LEU A 413 -19.34 -3.29 -2.29
CA LEU A 413 -18.18 -3.69 -1.47
C LEU A 413 -17.35 -2.48 -1.03
N MET A 414 -17.05 -1.54 -1.91
CA MET A 414 -16.26 -0.35 -1.53
C MET A 414 -17.03 0.67 -0.69
N THR A 415 -18.36 0.57 -0.58
CA THR A 415 -19.19 1.51 0.18
C THR A 415 -19.77 0.93 1.47
N LEU A 416 -20.04 -0.36 1.51
CA LEU A 416 -20.63 -1.07 2.65
C LEU A 416 -19.74 -2.20 3.15
N GLY A 417 -18.63 -2.50 2.48
CA GLY A 417 -17.71 -3.56 2.86
C GLY A 417 -16.70 -3.12 3.92
N ASP A 418 -16.23 -4.11 4.66
CA ASP A 418 -15.16 -3.99 5.64
C ASP A 418 -14.43 -5.34 5.81
N GLU A 419 -13.64 -5.47 6.89
CA GLU A 419 -12.87 -6.67 7.21
C GLU A 419 -13.73 -7.93 7.31
N ARG A 420 -14.99 -7.82 7.68
CA ARG A 420 -15.93 -8.97 7.76
C ARG A 420 -16.21 -9.63 6.41
N ASN A 421 -15.96 -8.89 5.32
CA ASN A 421 -16.11 -9.42 3.97
C ASN A 421 -14.90 -10.26 3.52
N ILE A 422 -13.76 -10.18 4.23
CA ILE A 422 -12.59 -10.99 3.91
C ILE A 422 -12.83 -12.39 4.48
N SER A 423 -12.92 -13.40 3.63
CA SER A 423 -13.09 -14.80 4.04
C SER A 423 -11.76 -15.53 4.16
N GLU A 424 -10.84 -15.28 3.24
CA GLU A 424 -9.51 -15.86 3.24
C GLU A 424 -8.51 -14.90 2.62
N THR A 425 -7.24 -15.00 3.06
CA THR A 425 -6.11 -14.33 2.42
C THR A 425 -5.03 -15.34 2.07
N TRP A 426 -4.59 -15.28 0.83
CA TRP A 426 -3.59 -16.17 0.26
C TRP A 426 -2.33 -15.38 -0.10
N VAL A 427 -1.19 -15.86 0.37
CA VAL A 427 0.13 -15.26 0.12
C VAL A 427 1.03 -16.32 -0.53
N ASN A 428 1.56 -16.00 -1.70
CA ASN A 428 2.43 -16.90 -2.45
C ASN A 428 1.84 -18.32 -2.64
N GLY A 429 0.52 -18.39 -2.89
CA GLY A 429 -0.19 -19.64 -3.13
C GLY A 429 -0.58 -20.44 -1.89
N GLU A 430 -0.29 -19.93 -0.70
CA GLU A 430 -0.64 -20.54 0.58
C GLU A 430 -1.70 -19.71 1.29
N ARG A 431 -2.71 -20.39 1.88
CA ARG A 431 -3.71 -19.72 2.70
C ARG A 431 -3.13 -19.38 4.06
N VAL A 432 -2.88 -18.08 4.30
CA VAL A 432 -2.25 -17.59 5.54
C VAL A 432 -3.27 -17.12 6.58
N TRP A 433 -4.52 -16.89 6.15
CA TRP A 433 -5.60 -16.47 7.04
C TRP A 433 -6.96 -16.95 6.52
N CYS A 434 -7.85 -17.30 7.43
CA CYS A 434 -9.27 -17.53 7.15
C CYS A 434 -10.12 -17.00 8.31
N GLN A 435 -11.29 -16.49 7.98
CA GLN A 435 -12.31 -16.12 8.97
C GLN A 435 -12.89 -17.39 9.59
N ASP A 436 -13.03 -17.41 10.93
CA ASP A 436 -13.63 -18.52 11.70
C ASP A 436 -15.13 -18.69 11.40
#